data_b92a6422ba81cafe6c676f6637698589
#
_entry.id   b92a6422ba81cafe6c676f6637698589
#
_cell.length_a   1.000
_cell.length_b   1.000
_cell.length_c   1.000
_cell.angle_alpha   90.00
_cell.angle_beta   90.00
_cell.angle_gamma   90.00
#
_symmetry.space_group_name_H-M   'P 1'
#
loop_
_entity.id
_entity.type
_entity.pdbx_description
1 polymer ?
#
loop_
_entity_poly.entity_id
_entity_poly.type
_entity_poly.pdbx_seq_one_letter_code
_entity_poly.pdbx_strand_id
1 'polypeptide(L)'
;AMACSFCATGKEGFTRNLLPGEIVEQVLIAQNDMGTRVSNVVIMGQGEPFLNYGNTLAALRFLNGKDGLNIGARHITVSTCGILDGIRAFGAEPEQFILAVSLHSAIQETRDALMPRVKNQSLSALHRAIEEYQADCGRRVSLEYLLIKGFNDDDDHLQALVDFCEGISAHVNL
;
A
#
# COMPACT_ATOMS: atom_id res chain seq x y z
N ALA A 1 10.23 10.16 -2.93
CA ALA A 1 10.15 9.28 -1.76
C ALA A 1 9.34 9.92 -0.65
N MET A 2 8.61 9.13 0.10
CA MET A 2 7.69 9.57 1.17
C MET A 2 8.41 10.02 2.44
N ALA A 3 9.71 9.75 2.56
CA ALA A 3 10.55 10.13 3.69
C ALA A 3 10.02 9.65 5.06
N CYS A 4 9.40 8.46 5.10
CA CYS A 4 8.99 7.85 6.35
C CYS A 4 10.21 7.64 7.26
N SER A 5 10.09 7.99 8.54
CA SER A 5 11.21 8.03 9.49
C SER A 5 11.86 6.66 9.73
N PHE A 6 11.07 5.59 9.60
CA PHE A 6 11.49 4.20 9.77
C PHE A 6 12.04 3.55 8.48
N CYS A 7 11.88 4.21 7.32
CA CYS A 7 12.21 3.61 6.03
C CYS A 7 13.68 3.87 5.63
N ALA A 8 14.48 2.81 5.55
CA ALA A 8 15.88 2.92 5.15
C ALA A 8 16.03 3.52 3.75
N THR A 9 15.23 3.05 2.79
CA THR A 9 15.25 3.54 1.40
C THR A 9 14.66 4.94 1.24
N GLY A 10 13.84 5.39 2.19
CA GLY A 10 13.32 6.77 2.21
C GLY A 10 14.40 7.83 2.31
N LYS A 11 15.58 7.48 2.80
CA LYS A 11 16.74 8.38 2.95
C LYS A 11 17.48 8.62 1.63
N GLU A 12 17.34 7.73 0.66
CA GLU A 12 18.02 7.81 -0.65
C GLU A 12 17.41 8.87 -1.59
N GLY A 13 16.25 9.40 -1.26
CA GLY A 13 15.56 10.42 -2.03
C GLY A 13 14.71 9.85 -3.17
N PHE A 14 14.38 10.72 -4.13
CA PHE A 14 13.55 10.41 -5.29
C PHE A 14 14.25 10.90 -6.56
N THR A 15 14.41 10.03 -7.53
CA THR A 15 15.01 10.34 -8.82
C THR A 15 13.93 10.53 -9.88
N ARG A 16 13.12 9.50 -10.14
CA ARG A 16 12.02 9.53 -11.12
C ARG A 16 11.01 8.41 -10.86
N ASN A 17 9.86 8.50 -11.48
CA ASN A 17 8.92 7.41 -11.54
C ASN A 17 9.42 6.30 -12.48
N LEU A 18 9.13 5.05 -12.12
CA LEU A 18 9.38 3.90 -13.00
C LEU A 18 8.32 3.82 -14.10
N LEU A 19 8.74 3.35 -15.26
CA LEU A 19 7.86 2.97 -16.36
C LEU A 19 7.24 1.58 -16.09
N PRO A 20 6.10 1.24 -16.74
CA PRO A 20 5.45 -0.05 -16.52
C PRO A 20 6.37 -1.25 -16.77
N GLY A 21 7.16 -1.20 -17.84
CA GLY A 21 8.12 -2.25 -18.18
C GLY A 21 9.19 -2.45 -17.11
N GLU A 22 9.70 -1.37 -16.51
CA GLU A 22 10.69 -1.44 -15.44
C GLU A 22 10.12 -2.08 -14.15
N ILE A 23 8.81 -1.88 -13.87
CA ILE A 23 8.14 -2.53 -12.75
C ILE A 23 8.00 -4.03 -13.01
N VAL A 24 7.58 -4.40 -14.22
CA VAL A 24 7.41 -5.81 -14.64
C VAL A 24 8.75 -6.54 -14.70
N GLU A 25 9.80 -5.87 -15.19
CA GLU A 25 11.14 -6.46 -15.34
C GLU A 25 11.70 -6.98 -14.02
N GLN A 26 11.41 -6.33 -12.89
CA GLN A 26 11.84 -6.80 -11.57
C GLN A 26 11.27 -8.20 -11.26
N VAL A 27 10.02 -8.47 -11.63
CA VAL A 27 9.39 -9.78 -11.45
C VAL A 27 10.02 -10.82 -12.37
N LEU A 28 10.31 -10.45 -13.62
CA LEU A 28 10.95 -11.33 -14.59
C LEU A 28 12.39 -11.70 -14.16
N ILE A 29 13.14 -10.72 -13.67
CA ILE A 29 14.50 -10.94 -13.13
C ILE A 29 14.44 -11.92 -11.95
N ALA A 30 13.51 -11.69 -11.00
CA ALA A 30 13.36 -12.58 -9.86
C ALA A 30 12.97 -14.00 -10.26
N GLN A 31 12.05 -14.17 -11.24
CA GLN A 31 11.69 -15.49 -11.77
C GLN A 31 12.90 -16.20 -12.41
N ASN A 32 13.65 -15.46 -13.22
CA ASN A 32 14.83 -16.01 -13.90
C ASN A 32 15.92 -16.41 -12.91
N ASP A 33 16.20 -15.58 -11.91
CA ASP A 33 17.22 -15.83 -10.89
C ASP A 33 16.86 -17.02 -9.99
N MET A 34 15.59 -17.12 -9.59
CA MET A 34 15.09 -18.22 -8.76
C MET A 34 14.80 -19.51 -9.54
N GLY A 35 14.77 -19.47 -10.87
CA GLY A 35 14.40 -20.61 -11.71
C GLY A 35 12.96 -21.13 -11.48
N THR A 36 12.07 -20.29 -10.93
CA THR A 36 10.69 -20.65 -10.62
C THR A 36 9.74 -19.50 -10.88
N ARG A 37 8.47 -19.83 -11.12
CA ARG A 37 7.42 -18.82 -11.35
C ARG A 37 7.12 -18.05 -10.08
N VAL A 38 7.06 -16.72 -10.16
CA VAL A 38 6.54 -15.86 -9.11
C VAL A 38 5.02 -16.04 -9.02
N SER A 39 4.52 -16.39 -7.84
CA SER A 39 3.09 -16.62 -7.59
C SER A 39 2.40 -15.42 -6.94
N ASN A 40 3.12 -14.59 -6.18
CA ASN A 40 2.61 -13.44 -5.48
C ASN A 40 3.52 -12.23 -5.69
N VAL A 41 2.93 -11.06 -5.84
CA VAL A 41 3.65 -9.79 -5.98
C VAL A 41 3.14 -8.79 -4.96
N VAL A 42 4.06 -8.12 -4.28
CA VAL A 42 3.73 -6.99 -3.41
C VAL A 42 4.43 -5.74 -3.92
N ILE A 43 3.67 -4.69 -4.20
CA ILE A 43 4.20 -3.38 -4.55
C ILE A 43 4.41 -2.63 -3.23
N MET A 44 5.49 -2.98 -2.53
CA MET A 44 5.86 -2.45 -1.20
C MET A 44 7.31 -1.95 -1.16
N GLY A 45 7.94 -1.82 -2.32
CA GLY A 45 9.34 -1.40 -2.44
C GLY A 45 9.52 0.10 -2.30
N GLN A 46 10.47 0.64 -3.05
CA GLN A 46 10.84 2.05 -3.03
C GLN A 46 9.75 2.93 -3.66
N GLY A 47 9.31 3.96 -2.94
CA GLY A 47 8.40 4.97 -3.46
C GLY A 47 6.95 4.81 -3.00
N GLU A 48 6.05 5.50 -3.69
CA GLU A 48 4.61 5.49 -3.46
C GLU A 48 3.91 5.18 -4.78
N PRO A 49 3.30 4.01 -4.93
CA PRO A 49 2.72 3.58 -6.21
C PRO A 49 1.58 4.48 -6.67
N PHE A 50 0.82 5.08 -5.76
CA PHE A 50 -0.29 5.96 -6.13
C PHE A 50 0.15 7.37 -6.57
N LEU A 51 1.41 7.76 -6.34
CA LEU A 51 2.01 8.92 -7.00
C LEU A 51 2.53 8.60 -8.41
N ASN A 52 2.55 7.32 -8.79
CA ASN A 52 2.87 6.82 -10.13
C ASN A 52 1.72 5.96 -10.68
N TYR A 53 0.49 6.32 -10.38
CA TYR A 53 -0.71 5.50 -10.52
C TYR A 53 -0.85 4.83 -11.88
N GLY A 54 -0.81 5.61 -12.97
CA GLY A 54 -1.01 5.08 -14.32
C GLY A 54 0.03 4.02 -14.73
N ASN A 55 1.31 4.26 -14.42
CA ASN A 55 2.38 3.30 -14.73
C ASN A 55 2.27 2.05 -13.85
N THR A 56 1.95 2.24 -12.56
CA THR A 56 1.71 1.13 -11.64
C THR A 56 0.57 0.26 -12.15
N LEU A 57 -0.59 0.85 -12.43
CA LEU A 57 -1.77 0.11 -12.90
C LEU A 57 -1.51 -0.63 -14.22
N ALA A 58 -0.81 -0.02 -15.17
CA ALA A 58 -0.42 -0.67 -16.42
C ALA A 58 0.48 -1.89 -16.17
N ALA A 59 1.44 -1.79 -15.24
CA ALA A 59 2.27 -2.92 -14.84
C ALA A 59 1.44 -4.04 -14.18
N LEU A 60 0.53 -3.70 -13.25
CA LEU A 60 -0.34 -4.67 -12.59
C LEU A 60 -1.20 -5.44 -13.60
N ARG A 61 -1.76 -4.73 -14.59
CA ARG A 61 -2.56 -5.32 -15.68
C ARG A 61 -1.75 -6.28 -16.52
N PHE A 62 -0.50 -5.96 -16.82
CA PHE A 62 0.39 -6.89 -17.51
C PHE A 62 0.73 -8.12 -16.65
N LEU A 63 1.05 -7.92 -15.36
CA LEU A 63 1.32 -9.03 -14.44
C LEU A 63 0.10 -9.98 -14.31
N ASN A 64 -1.11 -9.43 -14.31
CA ASN A 64 -2.35 -10.18 -14.18
C ASN A 64 -2.86 -10.75 -15.51
N GLY A 65 -2.57 -10.10 -16.62
CA GLY A 65 -3.10 -10.42 -17.95
C GLY A 65 -2.72 -11.82 -18.43
N LYS A 66 -3.62 -12.45 -19.21
CA LYS A 66 -3.38 -13.77 -19.81
C LYS A 66 -2.22 -13.79 -20.81
N ASP A 67 -2.04 -12.66 -21.51
CA ASP A 67 -0.92 -12.45 -22.44
C ASP A 67 0.36 -11.93 -21.75
N GLY A 68 0.30 -11.73 -20.43
CA GLY A 68 1.41 -11.33 -19.57
C GLY A 68 1.88 -12.49 -18.70
N LEU A 69 2.05 -12.23 -17.39
CA LEU A 69 2.53 -13.25 -16.45
C LEU A 69 1.41 -14.10 -15.85
N ASN A 70 0.15 -13.76 -16.10
CA ASN A 70 -1.05 -14.47 -15.62
C ASN A 70 -1.02 -14.75 -14.11
N ILE A 71 -0.58 -13.77 -13.31
CA ILE A 71 -0.64 -13.82 -11.85
C ILE A 71 -2.06 -13.41 -11.44
N GLY A 72 -2.74 -14.23 -10.64
CA GLY A 72 -4.11 -13.91 -10.22
C GLY A 72 -4.18 -12.56 -9.49
N ALA A 73 -5.19 -11.74 -9.76
CA ALA A 73 -5.29 -10.39 -9.18
C ALA A 73 -5.22 -10.40 -7.65
N ARG A 74 -5.80 -11.40 -6.98
CA ARG A 74 -5.74 -11.58 -5.52
C ARG A 74 -4.37 -11.99 -4.98
N HIS A 75 -3.41 -12.23 -5.84
CA HIS A 75 -2.01 -12.48 -5.51
C HIS A 75 -1.11 -11.26 -5.77
N ILE A 76 -1.74 -10.11 -6.08
CA ILE A 76 -1.03 -8.85 -6.30
C ILE A 76 -1.54 -7.84 -5.28
N THR A 77 -0.64 -7.39 -4.41
CA THR A 77 -0.94 -6.41 -3.36
C THR A 77 -0.25 -5.09 -3.68
N VAL A 78 -0.99 -4.00 -3.58
CA VAL A 78 -0.46 -2.64 -3.72
C VAL A 78 -0.53 -1.93 -2.39
N SER A 79 0.61 -1.48 -1.89
CA SER A 79 0.68 -0.73 -0.64
C SER A 79 0.79 0.77 -0.91
N THR A 80 0.07 1.54 -0.11
CA THR A 80 0.14 3.01 -0.14
C THR A 80 0.33 3.57 1.27
N CYS A 81 1.01 4.69 1.37
CA CYS A 81 1.06 5.46 2.62
C CYS A 81 -0.24 6.26 2.89
N GLY A 82 -1.26 6.08 2.06
CA GLY A 82 -2.57 6.70 2.24
C GLY A 82 -2.83 7.87 1.29
N ILE A 83 -2.47 7.76 0.01
CA ILE A 83 -2.85 8.76 -1.01
C ILE A 83 -4.33 8.60 -1.31
N LEU A 84 -5.18 9.49 -0.74
CA LEU A 84 -6.64 9.34 -0.68
C LEU A 84 -7.26 9.18 -2.07
N ASP A 85 -6.89 10.04 -3.02
CA ASP A 85 -7.42 9.96 -4.39
C ASP A 85 -7.00 8.68 -5.11
N GLY A 86 -5.79 8.19 -4.81
CA GLY A 86 -5.31 6.90 -5.31
C GLY A 86 -6.09 5.72 -4.74
N ILE A 87 -6.45 5.76 -3.46
CA ILE A 87 -7.28 4.72 -2.81
C ILE A 87 -8.66 4.65 -3.48
N ARG A 88 -9.33 5.79 -3.70
CA ARG A 88 -10.63 5.89 -4.39
C ARG A 88 -10.55 5.37 -5.82
N ALA A 89 -9.57 5.85 -6.58
CA ALA A 89 -9.36 5.42 -7.96
C ALA A 89 -9.14 3.89 -8.04
N PHE A 90 -8.37 3.33 -7.09
CA PHE A 90 -8.09 1.90 -7.04
C PHE A 90 -9.32 1.05 -6.67
N GLY A 91 -10.27 1.60 -5.91
CA GLY A 91 -11.56 0.98 -5.63
C GLY A 91 -12.44 0.85 -6.86
N ALA A 92 -12.37 1.83 -7.76
CA ALA A 92 -13.14 1.87 -9.00
C ALA A 92 -12.58 0.95 -10.11
N GLU A 93 -11.36 0.40 -9.94
CA GLU A 93 -10.78 -0.51 -10.94
C GLU A 93 -11.46 -1.89 -10.92
N PRO A 94 -11.70 -2.50 -12.09
CA PRO A 94 -12.43 -3.77 -12.17
C PRO A 94 -11.65 -4.97 -11.65
N GLU A 95 -10.32 -4.88 -11.61
CA GLU A 95 -9.47 -5.97 -11.18
C GLU A 95 -9.49 -6.11 -9.65
N GLN A 96 -9.38 -7.34 -9.15
CA GLN A 96 -9.43 -7.65 -7.71
C GLN A 96 -8.05 -7.63 -7.04
N PHE A 97 -7.24 -6.62 -7.34
CA PHE A 97 -5.97 -6.41 -6.64
C PHE A 97 -6.21 -6.11 -5.15
N ILE A 98 -5.27 -6.48 -4.30
CA ILE A 98 -5.35 -6.24 -2.86
C ILE A 98 -4.79 -4.85 -2.55
N LEU A 99 -5.52 -4.08 -1.74
CA LEU A 99 -5.05 -2.82 -1.19
C LEU A 99 -4.44 -3.06 0.20
N ALA A 100 -3.22 -2.60 0.40
CA ALA A 100 -2.58 -2.46 1.70
C ALA A 100 -2.36 -0.98 2.01
N VAL A 101 -2.67 -0.57 3.24
CA VAL A 101 -2.48 0.81 3.70
C VAL A 101 -1.47 0.82 4.84
N SER A 102 -0.37 1.54 4.65
CA SER A 102 0.60 1.80 5.70
C SER A 102 -0.01 2.75 6.72
N LEU A 103 -0.60 2.20 7.79
CA LEU A 103 -1.21 2.96 8.88
C LEU A 103 -0.17 3.35 9.93
N HIS A 104 0.53 2.38 10.51
CA HIS A 104 1.60 2.46 11.51
C HIS A 104 1.28 3.22 12.80
N SER A 105 0.21 4.00 12.84
CA SER A 105 -0.45 4.54 14.03
C SER A 105 -1.85 5.05 13.68
N ALA A 106 -2.80 4.84 14.59
CA ALA A 106 -4.14 5.43 14.55
C ALA A 106 -4.24 6.68 15.44
N ILE A 107 -3.13 7.16 15.98
CA ILE A 107 -3.01 8.48 16.63
C ILE A 107 -2.33 9.42 15.63
N GLN A 108 -3.00 10.55 15.33
CA GLN A 108 -2.58 11.46 14.26
C GLN A 108 -1.15 11.97 14.44
N GLU A 109 -0.81 12.45 15.63
CA GLU A 109 0.51 13.02 15.93
C GLU A 109 1.63 11.98 15.74
N THR A 110 1.39 10.76 16.17
CA THR A 110 2.34 9.66 16.02
C THR A 110 2.51 9.28 14.55
N ARG A 111 1.39 9.20 13.81
CA ARG A 111 1.42 8.91 12.38
C ARG A 111 2.16 10.00 11.59
N ASP A 112 1.93 11.27 11.92
CA ASP A 112 2.57 12.42 11.28
C ASP A 112 4.09 12.41 11.51
N ALA A 113 4.54 12.02 12.70
CA ALA A 113 5.96 11.84 13.01
C ALA A 113 6.60 10.69 12.21
N LEU A 114 5.88 9.59 12.01
CA LEU A 114 6.34 8.43 11.23
C LEU A 114 6.32 8.70 9.72
N MET A 115 5.33 9.45 9.22
CA MET A 115 5.03 9.60 7.80
C MET A 115 4.83 11.06 7.39
N PRO A 116 5.86 11.90 7.45
CA PRO A 116 5.75 13.37 7.36
C PRO A 116 5.19 13.89 6.02
N ARG A 117 5.26 13.11 4.94
CA ARG A 117 4.72 13.52 3.62
C ARG A 117 3.20 13.40 3.50
N VAL A 118 2.55 12.68 4.43
CA VAL A 118 1.09 12.56 4.48
C VAL A 118 0.47 13.21 5.71
N LYS A 119 1.23 13.99 6.47
CA LYS A 119 0.76 14.67 7.70
C LYS A 119 -0.43 15.62 7.50
N ASN A 120 -0.68 16.08 6.27
CA ASN A 120 -1.83 16.94 5.96
C ASN A 120 -3.11 16.14 5.70
N GLN A 121 -3.05 14.81 5.77
CA GLN A 121 -4.19 13.92 5.58
C GLN A 121 -4.62 13.38 6.94
N SER A 122 -5.82 13.77 7.39
CA SER A 122 -6.33 13.27 8.67
C SER A 122 -6.64 11.79 8.63
N LEU A 123 -6.51 11.11 9.75
CA LEU A 123 -6.91 9.72 9.91
C LEU A 123 -8.40 9.52 9.59
N SER A 124 -9.26 10.49 9.91
CA SER A 124 -10.68 10.46 9.54
C SER A 124 -10.91 10.52 8.02
N ALA A 125 -10.09 11.28 7.29
CA ALA A 125 -10.15 11.30 5.83
C ALA A 125 -9.63 9.99 5.22
N LEU A 126 -8.60 9.39 5.81
CA LEU A 126 -8.09 8.09 5.41
C LEU A 126 -9.12 6.99 5.65
N HIS A 127 -9.74 6.97 6.83
CA HIS A 127 -10.81 6.03 7.17
C HIS A 127 -11.96 6.11 6.16
N ARG A 128 -12.44 7.32 5.87
CA ARG A 128 -13.49 7.54 4.87
C ARG A 128 -13.10 7.05 3.48
N ALA A 129 -11.86 7.30 3.04
CA ALA A 129 -11.39 6.81 1.75
C ALA A 129 -11.35 5.27 1.68
N ILE A 130 -11.07 4.60 2.80
CA ILE A 130 -11.14 3.13 2.91
C ILE A 130 -12.60 2.66 2.86
N GLU A 131 -13.53 3.33 3.54
CA GLU A 131 -14.97 3.03 3.46
C GLU A 131 -15.48 3.16 2.02
N GLU A 132 -15.15 4.26 1.34
CA GLU A 132 -15.50 4.50 -0.07
C GLU A 132 -14.92 3.40 -0.98
N TYR A 133 -13.62 3.05 -0.82
CA TYR A 133 -12.99 1.94 -1.52
C TYR A 133 -13.75 0.62 -1.31
N GLN A 134 -14.16 0.32 -0.08
CA GLN A 134 -14.89 -0.92 0.23
C GLN A 134 -16.32 -0.90 -0.31
N ALA A 135 -16.98 0.25 -0.31
CA ALA A 135 -18.30 0.39 -0.91
C ALA A 135 -18.28 0.14 -2.42
N ASP A 136 -17.23 0.61 -3.11
CA ASP A 136 -17.08 0.46 -4.55
C ASP A 136 -16.73 -0.99 -4.96
N CYS A 137 -15.82 -1.64 -4.23
CA CYS A 137 -15.26 -2.92 -4.66
C CYS A 137 -15.61 -4.13 -3.76
N GLY A 138 -16.17 -3.92 -2.57
CA GLY A 138 -16.49 -4.98 -1.60
C GLY A 138 -15.28 -5.71 -1.01
N ARG A 139 -14.06 -5.17 -1.16
CA ARG A 139 -12.81 -5.86 -0.78
C ARG A 139 -12.31 -5.42 0.58
N ARG A 140 -11.79 -6.38 1.33
CA ARG A 140 -11.08 -6.12 2.60
C ARG A 140 -9.76 -5.40 2.31
N VAL A 141 -9.37 -4.45 3.18
CA VAL A 141 -8.07 -3.78 3.16
C VAL A 141 -7.10 -4.48 4.12
N SER A 142 -5.81 -4.47 3.80
CA SER A 142 -4.74 -4.77 4.76
C SER A 142 -4.24 -3.46 5.37
N LEU A 143 -4.17 -3.39 6.70
CA LEU A 143 -3.56 -2.28 7.43
C LEU A 143 -2.18 -2.73 7.95
N GLU A 144 -1.13 -2.13 7.42
CA GLU A 144 0.24 -2.41 7.83
C GLU A 144 0.57 -1.55 9.05
N TYR A 145 0.96 -2.19 10.15
CA TYR A 145 1.24 -1.53 11.42
C TYR A 145 2.60 -1.98 11.96
N LEU A 146 3.63 -1.17 11.77
CA LEU A 146 4.97 -1.40 12.29
C LEU A 146 4.99 -1.09 13.79
N LEU A 147 5.15 -2.10 14.65
CA LEU A 147 5.34 -1.91 16.09
C LEU A 147 6.75 -1.38 16.38
N ILE A 148 6.82 -0.25 17.05
CA ILE A 148 8.06 0.40 17.47
C ILE A 148 8.04 0.54 18.98
N LYS A 149 8.92 -0.19 19.65
CA LYS A 149 8.98 -0.26 21.11
C LYS A 149 9.12 1.12 21.74
N GLY A 150 8.21 1.42 22.68
CA GLY A 150 8.15 2.68 23.40
C GLY A 150 7.72 3.88 22.56
N PHE A 151 7.09 3.65 21.40
CA PHE A 151 6.64 4.71 20.52
C PHE A 151 5.18 4.58 20.08
N ASN A 152 4.75 3.39 19.70
CA ASN A 152 3.37 3.11 19.25
C ASN A 152 2.87 1.73 19.69
N ASP A 153 3.41 1.20 20.79
CA ASP A 153 3.14 -0.16 21.30
C ASP A 153 2.47 -0.17 22.68
N ASP A 154 1.96 0.97 23.15
CA ASP A 154 1.19 1.09 24.39
C ASP A 154 -0.32 0.86 24.20
N ASP A 155 -1.04 0.80 25.31
CA ASP A 155 -2.49 0.51 25.35
C ASP A 155 -3.31 1.60 24.63
N ASP A 156 -2.89 2.87 24.68
CA ASP A 156 -3.58 3.98 24.00
C ASP A 156 -3.49 3.82 22.47
N HIS A 157 -2.32 3.42 21.97
CA HIS A 157 -2.13 3.15 20.54
C HIS A 157 -2.90 1.91 20.08
N LEU A 158 -2.97 0.88 20.94
CA LEU A 158 -3.77 -0.31 20.65
C LEU A 158 -5.26 0.02 20.60
N GLN A 159 -5.76 0.77 21.59
CA GLN A 159 -7.18 1.18 21.59
C GLN A 159 -7.52 2.04 20.36
N ALA A 160 -6.67 3.02 20.05
CA ALA A 160 -6.86 3.84 18.84
C ALA A 160 -6.89 3.00 17.55
N LEU A 161 -6.06 1.94 17.46
CA LEU A 161 -6.09 1.01 16.32
C LEU A 161 -7.40 0.24 16.25
N VAL A 162 -7.92 -0.22 17.38
CA VAL A 162 -9.22 -0.90 17.47
C VAL A 162 -10.32 0.04 17.00
N ASP A 163 -10.35 1.27 17.52
CA ASP A 163 -11.34 2.28 17.16
C ASP A 163 -11.25 2.66 15.67
N PHE A 164 -10.04 2.74 15.11
CA PHE A 164 -9.85 2.99 13.67
C PHE A 164 -10.40 1.87 12.80
N CYS A 165 -10.41 0.64 13.29
CA CYS A 165 -10.95 -0.52 12.55
C CYS A 165 -12.47 -0.61 12.59
N GLU A 166 -13.17 0.18 13.42
CA GLU A 166 -14.62 0.17 13.49
C GLU A 166 -15.24 0.61 12.16
N GLY A 167 -16.24 -0.13 11.69
CA GLY A 167 -16.97 0.16 10.46
C GLY A 167 -16.28 -0.26 9.15
N ILE A 168 -15.01 -0.69 9.19
CA ILE A 168 -14.28 -1.17 8.02
C ILE A 168 -13.91 -2.64 8.12
N SER A 169 -13.88 -3.35 7.00
CA SER A 169 -13.36 -4.71 6.92
C SER A 169 -11.85 -4.66 6.72
N ALA A 170 -11.09 -4.89 7.77
CA ALA A 170 -9.64 -4.81 7.73
C ALA A 170 -8.96 -6.12 8.18
N HIS A 171 -7.76 -6.35 7.69
CA HIS A 171 -6.77 -7.25 8.25
C HIS A 171 -5.61 -6.40 8.73
N VAL A 172 -5.29 -6.48 10.02
CA VAL A 172 -4.13 -5.78 10.57
C VAL A 172 -2.93 -6.72 10.51
N ASN A 173 -1.87 -6.26 9.88
CA ASN A 173 -0.58 -6.95 9.78
C ASN A 173 0.42 -6.20 10.67
N LEU A 174 0.96 -6.89 11.69
CA LEU A 174 1.88 -6.36 12.71
C LEU A 174 3.32 -6.76 12.39
#